data_ce3813b4203afef8f43f9debc05e4b78
#
_entry.id   ce3813b4203afef8f43f9debc05e4b78
#
_cell.length_a   1.000
_cell.length_b   1.000
_cell.length_c   1.000
_cell.angle_alpha   90.00
_cell.angle_beta   90.00
_cell.angle_gamma   90.00
#
_symmetry.space_group_name_H-M   'P 1'
#
loop_
_entity.id
_entity.type
_entity.pdbx_description
1 polymer ?
#
loop_
_entity_poly.entity_id
_entity_poly.type
_entity_poly.pdbx_seq_one_letter_code
_entity_poly.pdbx_strand_id
1 'polypeptide(L)'
;MQDALFSGLFGALTTEHRMNFIANNLANVNTTGYKRQTLAFKDTMAYYAHDEIREPLMHLRSEPLFPEPKNMARPRIAVSEIDFSQGSMEFTGNPLDVCINGENAFFRVTTPNGDYLTRSGHFVLSSDGTVMTASGYPLQGTGGNIVIPPGTRNVVIGGDGQVSADGVVVNQIALFSVDSPHNLEKLGANLYKTRDGTNAGEGDAYAGGARLEQGFTEKANVEVVSEMVNMIEVNRQFEAYQKVMQTADTLDRAANDKVGRRVG
;
A
#
# COMPACT_ATOMS: atom_id res chain seq x y z
N MET A 1 24.10 -1.24 -27.59
CA MET A 1 22.79 -0.63 -27.84
C MET A 1 21.63 -1.37 -27.16
N GLN A 2 21.62 -2.72 -27.18
CA GLN A 2 20.59 -3.50 -26.48
C GLN A 2 20.51 -3.16 -24.98
N ASP A 3 21.63 -2.93 -24.30
CA ASP A 3 21.65 -2.57 -22.89
C ASP A 3 20.97 -1.24 -22.56
N ALA A 4 21.10 -0.24 -23.43
CA ALA A 4 20.42 1.05 -23.26
C ALA A 4 18.90 0.92 -23.44
N LEU A 5 18.47 0.06 -24.35
CA LEU A 5 17.06 -0.24 -24.61
C LEU A 5 16.44 -1.01 -23.42
N PHE A 6 17.15 -2.02 -22.90
CA PHE A 6 16.70 -2.74 -21.70
C PHE A 6 16.68 -1.84 -20.46
N SER A 7 17.69 -0.99 -20.28
CA SER A 7 17.73 -0.04 -19.16
C SER A 7 16.57 0.97 -19.24
N GLY A 8 16.29 1.47 -20.44
CA GLY A 8 15.13 2.34 -20.72
C GLY A 8 13.80 1.65 -20.44
N LEU A 9 13.65 0.39 -20.84
CA LEU A 9 12.44 -0.40 -20.60
C LEU A 9 12.21 -0.64 -19.11
N PHE A 10 13.24 -1.06 -18.35
CA PHE A 10 13.10 -1.25 -16.91
C PHE A 10 12.82 0.07 -16.19
N GLY A 11 13.44 1.17 -16.61
CA GLY A 11 13.13 2.50 -16.10
C GLY A 11 11.68 2.90 -16.36
N ALA A 12 11.17 2.68 -17.58
CA ALA A 12 9.79 2.96 -17.94
C ALA A 12 8.79 2.12 -17.13
N LEU A 13 9.01 0.81 -16.99
CA LEU A 13 8.17 -0.07 -16.18
C LEU A 13 8.16 0.35 -14.69
N THR A 14 9.30 0.73 -14.16
CA THR A 14 9.43 1.19 -12.78
C THR A 14 8.67 2.50 -12.55
N THR A 15 8.76 3.44 -13.50
CA THR A 15 8.01 4.70 -13.44
C THR A 15 6.52 4.50 -13.63
N GLU A 16 6.08 3.58 -14.47
CA GLU A 16 4.68 3.19 -14.64
C GLU A 16 4.09 2.66 -13.32
N HIS A 17 4.78 1.75 -12.66
CA HIS A 17 4.35 1.26 -11.34
C HIS A 17 4.25 2.39 -10.33
N ARG A 18 5.25 3.28 -10.26
CA ARG A 18 5.22 4.44 -9.37
C ARG A 18 4.02 5.35 -9.66
N MET A 19 3.72 5.58 -10.93
CA MET A 19 2.56 6.35 -11.36
C MET A 19 1.26 5.73 -10.88
N ASN A 20 1.12 4.40 -10.98
CA ASN A 20 -0.06 3.66 -10.51
C ASN A 20 -0.27 3.82 -8.99
N PHE A 21 0.80 3.80 -8.18
CA PHE A 21 0.70 4.04 -6.74
C PHE A 21 0.28 5.48 -6.42
N ILE A 22 0.88 6.47 -7.08
CA ILE A 22 0.50 7.87 -6.90
C ILE A 22 -0.95 8.11 -7.32
N ALA A 23 -1.38 7.55 -8.45
CA ALA A 23 -2.76 7.63 -8.91
C ALA A 23 -3.75 7.00 -7.92
N ASN A 24 -3.38 5.84 -7.33
CA ASN A 24 -4.18 5.18 -6.32
C ASN A 24 -4.26 6.01 -5.02
N ASN A 25 -3.16 6.59 -4.56
CA ASN A 25 -3.14 7.50 -3.41
C ASN A 25 -4.04 8.72 -3.66
N LEU A 26 -3.92 9.33 -4.83
CA LEU A 26 -4.71 10.52 -5.19
C LEU A 26 -6.21 10.19 -5.32
N ALA A 27 -6.57 9.05 -5.91
CA ALA A 27 -7.96 8.60 -6.01
C ALA A 27 -8.61 8.37 -4.64
N ASN A 28 -7.81 7.98 -3.62
CA ASN A 28 -8.28 7.65 -2.29
C ASN A 28 -8.02 8.73 -1.25
N VAL A 29 -7.65 9.96 -1.65
CA VAL A 29 -7.36 11.05 -0.71
C VAL A 29 -8.57 11.42 0.17
N ASN A 30 -9.79 11.28 -0.35
CA ASN A 30 -11.04 11.53 0.38
C ASN A 30 -11.63 10.28 1.05
N THR A 31 -10.94 9.14 0.96
CA THR A 31 -11.41 7.90 1.56
C THR A 31 -10.99 7.85 3.04
N THR A 32 -11.97 7.72 3.93
CA THR A 32 -11.75 7.67 5.38
C THR A 32 -10.87 6.49 5.77
N GLY A 33 -9.86 6.74 6.63
CA GLY A 33 -8.95 5.71 7.12
C GLY A 33 -8.02 5.11 6.05
N TYR A 34 -7.92 5.74 4.87
CA TYR A 34 -6.97 5.29 3.85
C TYR A 34 -5.55 5.60 4.27
N LYS A 35 -4.67 4.63 4.05
CA LYS A 35 -3.23 4.75 4.30
C LYS A 35 -2.47 4.79 2.99
N ARG A 36 -1.56 5.76 2.89
CA ARG A 36 -0.69 6.01 1.75
C ARG A 36 0.17 4.80 1.44
N GLN A 37 0.28 4.43 0.17
CA GLN A 37 1.20 3.41 -0.30
C GLN A 37 2.42 4.07 -0.93
N THR A 38 3.60 3.60 -0.55
CA THR A 38 4.88 4.02 -1.11
C THR A 38 5.60 2.84 -1.74
N LEU A 39 6.42 3.12 -2.75
CA LEU A 39 7.29 2.12 -3.36
C LEU A 39 8.70 2.29 -2.83
N ALA A 40 9.24 1.24 -2.21
CA ALA A 40 10.65 1.15 -1.93
C ALA A 40 11.36 0.46 -3.11
N PHE A 41 12.41 1.07 -3.63
CA PHE A 41 13.25 0.50 -4.66
C PHE A 41 14.47 -0.16 -4.02
N LYS A 42 14.79 -1.35 -4.48
CA LYS A 42 16.03 -2.04 -4.12
C LYS A 42 16.90 -2.13 -5.36
N ASP A 43 18.09 -1.63 -5.24
CA ASP A 43 19.12 -1.86 -6.25
C ASP A 43 19.61 -3.30 -6.11
N THR A 44 19.28 -4.15 -7.08
CA THR A 44 19.78 -5.52 -7.10
C THR A 44 20.89 -5.60 -8.14
N MET A 45 22.11 -5.78 -7.70
CA MET A 45 23.18 -6.25 -8.57
C MET A 45 22.80 -7.62 -9.12
N ALA A 46 22.45 -7.70 -10.41
CA ALA A 46 22.26 -8.98 -11.06
C ALA A 46 23.66 -9.53 -11.38
N TYR A 47 24.11 -10.48 -10.58
CA TYR A 47 25.25 -11.29 -10.95
C TYR A 47 24.83 -12.17 -12.12
N TYR A 48 25.46 -12.00 -13.26
CA TYR A 48 25.27 -12.95 -14.35
C TYR A 48 25.88 -14.28 -13.94
N ALA A 49 25.20 -15.37 -14.27
CA ALA A 49 25.62 -16.75 -13.98
C ALA A 49 26.97 -17.16 -14.63
N HIS A 50 27.68 -16.24 -15.28
CA HIS A 50 29.02 -16.43 -15.81
C HIS A 50 30.08 -16.68 -14.72
N ASP A 51 29.82 -16.24 -13.49
CA ASP A 51 30.75 -16.44 -12.37
C ASP A 51 30.86 -17.91 -11.94
N GLU A 52 29.92 -18.76 -12.34
CA GLU A 52 29.90 -20.19 -12.06
C GLU A 52 30.57 -21.03 -13.18
N ILE A 53 30.77 -20.47 -14.37
CA ILE A 53 31.43 -21.16 -15.47
C ILE A 53 32.97 -20.96 -15.31
N ARG A 54 33.59 -21.89 -14.60
CA ARG A 54 35.04 -21.92 -14.53
C ARG A 54 35.57 -22.29 -15.91
N GLU A 55 36.25 -21.36 -16.57
CA GLU A 55 36.98 -21.66 -17.79
C GLU A 55 38.05 -22.70 -17.48
N PRO A 56 38.04 -23.88 -18.14
CA PRO A 56 39.00 -24.95 -17.82
C PRO A 56 40.46 -24.65 -18.17
N LEU A 57 40.75 -23.51 -18.80
CA LEU A 57 42.06 -23.13 -19.30
C LEU A 57 42.48 -21.68 -18.99
N MET A 58 41.96 -21.10 -17.92
CA MET A 58 42.25 -19.72 -17.48
C MET A 58 43.76 -19.43 -17.37
N HIS A 59 44.55 -20.40 -16.94
CA HIS A 59 45.99 -20.24 -16.73
C HIS A 59 46.82 -20.22 -18.03
N LEU A 60 46.19 -20.52 -19.17
CA LEU A 60 46.85 -20.53 -20.49
C LEU A 60 46.54 -19.31 -21.35
N ARG A 61 45.74 -18.39 -20.88
CA ARG A 61 45.31 -17.19 -21.62
C ARG A 61 45.70 -15.91 -20.91
N SER A 62 46.17 -14.94 -21.66
CA SER A 62 46.47 -13.59 -21.16
C SER A 62 45.23 -12.73 -20.99
N GLU A 63 44.12 -13.09 -21.65
CA GLU A 63 42.83 -12.39 -21.55
C GLU A 63 41.68 -13.40 -21.33
N PRO A 64 40.70 -13.11 -20.46
CA PRO A 64 39.51 -13.96 -20.25
C PRO A 64 38.69 -14.04 -21.55
N LEU A 65 38.16 -15.24 -21.85
CA LEU A 65 37.28 -15.50 -23.01
C LEU A 65 36.00 -14.66 -22.99
N PHE A 66 35.55 -14.35 -21.82
CA PHE A 66 34.36 -13.53 -21.61
C PHE A 66 34.75 -12.25 -20.88
N PRO A 67 34.30 -11.10 -21.36
CA PRO A 67 34.53 -9.86 -20.62
C PRO A 67 33.92 -10.01 -19.23
N GLU A 68 34.62 -9.49 -18.20
CA GLU A 68 34.11 -9.45 -16.85
C GLU A 68 32.68 -8.89 -16.87
N PRO A 69 31.70 -9.54 -16.19
CA PRO A 69 30.33 -9.06 -16.18
C PRO A 69 30.33 -7.64 -15.62
N LYS A 70 30.02 -6.66 -16.45
CA LYS A 70 29.75 -5.31 -15.98
C LYS A 70 28.59 -5.40 -15.03
N ASN A 71 28.82 -5.13 -13.75
CA ASN A 71 27.78 -5.01 -12.73
C ASN A 71 26.77 -3.94 -13.19
N MET A 72 25.69 -4.36 -13.80
CA MET A 72 24.62 -3.45 -14.15
C MET A 72 23.65 -3.39 -12.96
N ALA A 73 23.68 -2.28 -12.25
CA ALA A 73 22.65 -1.93 -11.31
C ALA A 73 21.34 -1.76 -12.07
N ARG A 74 20.37 -2.65 -11.84
CA ARG A 74 19.04 -2.57 -12.42
C ARG A 74 18.07 -2.22 -11.31
N PRO A 75 17.37 -1.07 -11.38
CA PRO A 75 16.35 -0.74 -10.41
C PRO A 75 15.25 -1.81 -10.48
N ARG A 76 14.99 -2.47 -9.37
CA ARG A 76 13.86 -3.39 -9.20
C ARG A 76 12.94 -2.85 -8.11
N ILE A 77 11.64 -3.03 -8.33
CA ILE A 77 10.65 -2.80 -7.29
C ILE A 77 10.91 -3.83 -6.18
N ALA A 78 11.27 -3.36 -4.99
CA ALA A 78 11.56 -4.26 -3.90
C ALA A 78 10.31 -4.65 -3.12
N VAL A 79 9.59 -3.65 -2.61
CA VAL A 79 8.40 -3.85 -1.78
C VAL A 79 7.52 -2.61 -1.90
N SER A 80 6.20 -2.81 -1.91
CA SER A 80 5.26 -1.74 -1.61
C SER A 80 5.12 -1.66 -0.08
N GLU A 81 5.30 -0.50 0.48
CA GLU A 81 5.14 -0.25 1.90
C GLU A 81 3.94 0.66 2.13
N ILE A 82 3.19 0.38 3.21
CA ILE A 82 2.04 1.18 3.63
C ILE A 82 2.51 2.06 4.78
N ASP A 83 2.28 3.35 4.66
CA ASP A 83 2.52 4.33 5.72
C ASP A 83 1.32 4.37 6.65
N PHE A 84 1.46 3.79 7.84
CA PHE A 84 0.40 3.76 8.87
C PHE A 84 0.37 4.99 9.77
N SER A 85 1.15 6.04 9.48
CA SER A 85 1.05 7.30 10.22
C SER A 85 -0.39 7.80 10.28
N GLN A 86 -0.76 8.41 11.43
CA GLN A 86 -2.12 8.88 11.63
C GLN A 86 -2.44 10.06 10.71
N GLY A 87 -3.59 9.99 10.02
CA GLY A 87 -4.13 11.10 9.25
C GLY A 87 -4.78 12.16 10.15
N SER A 88 -5.14 13.29 9.58
CA SER A 88 -5.88 14.32 10.32
C SER A 88 -7.29 13.84 10.68
N MET A 89 -7.73 14.18 11.88
CA MET A 89 -9.10 13.91 12.33
C MET A 89 -10.03 15.02 11.87
N GLU A 90 -11.17 14.64 11.29
CA GLU A 90 -12.22 15.55 10.84
C GLU A 90 -13.50 15.32 11.62
N PHE A 91 -14.08 16.39 12.16
CA PHE A 91 -15.36 16.33 12.86
C PHE A 91 -16.53 16.24 11.86
N THR A 92 -17.31 15.17 11.93
CA THR A 92 -18.47 14.92 11.08
C THR A 92 -19.79 15.12 11.81
N GLY A 93 -19.80 14.99 13.14
CA GLY A 93 -20.99 15.07 13.98
C GLY A 93 -21.94 13.86 13.87
N ASN A 94 -21.59 12.85 13.05
CA ASN A 94 -22.37 11.61 12.95
C ASN A 94 -22.02 10.68 14.14
N PRO A 95 -23.01 10.22 14.93
CA PRO A 95 -22.74 9.38 16.10
C PRO A 95 -22.12 8.01 15.79
N LEU A 96 -22.21 7.52 14.55
CA LEU A 96 -21.62 6.26 14.13
C LEU A 96 -20.22 6.44 13.47
N ASP A 97 -19.77 7.68 13.33
CA ASP A 97 -18.41 7.95 12.90
C ASP A 97 -17.48 7.94 14.11
N VAL A 98 -16.45 7.13 14.06
CA VAL A 98 -15.54 6.89 15.19
C VAL A 98 -14.09 6.88 14.71
N CYS A 99 -13.29 7.78 15.24
CA CYS A 99 -11.85 7.83 14.94
C CYS A 99 -11.04 7.14 16.04
N ILE A 100 -9.98 6.43 15.66
CA ILE A 100 -8.99 5.90 16.60
C ILE A 100 -7.91 6.95 16.80
N ASN A 101 -7.74 7.38 18.05
CA ASN A 101 -6.61 8.19 18.48
C ASN A 101 -5.55 7.26 19.07
N GLY A 102 -4.52 6.98 18.31
CA GLY A 102 -3.46 6.04 18.69
C GLY A 102 -2.82 5.40 17.46
N GLU A 103 -1.53 5.08 17.59
CA GLU A 103 -0.77 4.39 16.55
C GLU A 103 -1.05 2.88 16.59
N ASN A 104 -0.89 2.21 15.46
CA ASN A 104 -0.95 0.74 15.32
C ASN A 104 -2.23 0.07 15.83
N ALA A 105 -3.31 0.83 16.05
CA ALA A 105 -4.60 0.32 16.48
C ALA A 105 -5.58 0.25 15.30
N PHE A 106 -6.39 -0.80 15.25
CA PHE A 106 -7.30 -1.07 14.14
C PHE A 106 -8.63 -1.60 14.66
N PHE A 107 -9.70 -1.31 13.92
CA PHE A 107 -10.96 -2.02 14.05
C PHE A 107 -10.85 -3.39 13.39
N ARG A 108 -11.58 -4.38 13.89
CA ARG A 108 -11.75 -5.68 13.22
C ARG A 108 -13.16 -5.77 12.64
N VAL A 109 -13.24 -6.26 11.42
CA VAL A 109 -14.50 -6.50 10.73
C VAL A 109 -14.54 -7.93 10.23
N THR A 110 -15.75 -8.52 10.28
CA THR A 110 -15.98 -9.87 9.81
C THR A 110 -16.39 -9.85 8.35
N THR A 111 -15.69 -10.64 7.54
CA THR A 111 -16.05 -10.84 6.13
C THR A 111 -16.31 -12.31 5.86
N PRO A 112 -16.92 -12.70 4.73
CA PRO A 112 -17.12 -14.10 4.37
C PRO A 112 -15.82 -14.90 4.28
N ASN A 113 -14.69 -14.24 4.07
CA ASN A 113 -13.39 -14.87 3.92
C ASN A 113 -12.54 -14.86 5.21
N GLY A 114 -13.09 -14.37 6.31
CA GLY A 114 -12.43 -14.25 7.61
C GLY A 114 -12.46 -12.84 8.18
N ASP A 115 -11.73 -12.65 9.27
CA ASP A 115 -11.65 -11.38 9.96
C ASP A 115 -10.49 -10.53 9.41
N TYR A 116 -10.76 -9.27 9.17
CA TYR A 116 -9.79 -8.30 8.65
C TYR A 116 -9.75 -7.05 9.50
N LEU A 117 -8.64 -6.35 9.42
CA LEU A 117 -8.42 -5.08 10.10
C LEU A 117 -8.80 -3.92 9.19
N THR A 118 -9.30 -2.84 9.78
CA THR A 118 -9.55 -1.58 9.07
C THR A 118 -9.25 -0.38 9.96
N ARG A 119 -8.85 0.72 9.32
CA ARG A 119 -8.70 2.01 9.98
C ARG A 119 -9.90 2.94 9.68
N SER A 120 -10.77 2.52 8.76
CA SER A 120 -11.97 3.28 8.43
C SER A 120 -12.96 3.25 9.60
N GLY A 121 -13.28 4.44 10.13
CA GLY A 121 -14.23 4.62 11.22
C GLY A 121 -15.57 5.15 10.76
N HIS A 122 -15.88 5.12 9.48
CA HIS A 122 -17.20 5.46 8.96
C HIS A 122 -18.09 4.23 8.95
N PHE A 123 -19.01 4.15 9.92
CA PHE A 123 -19.92 3.02 10.08
C PHE A 123 -21.36 3.43 9.76
N VAL A 124 -22.12 2.44 9.32
CA VAL A 124 -23.55 2.55 9.03
C VAL A 124 -24.33 1.50 9.80
N LEU A 125 -25.60 1.77 10.06
CA LEU A 125 -26.49 0.83 10.72
C LEU A 125 -27.25 0.02 9.67
N SER A 126 -27.21 -1.31 9.79
CA SER A 126 -28.06 -2.20 8.99
C SER A 126 -29.52 -2.15 9.41
N SER A 127 -30.42 -2.68 8.57
CA SER A 127 -31.83 -2.90 8.92
C SER A 127 -32.00 -3.75 10.19
N ASP A 128 -31.06 -4.63 10.48
CA ASP A 128 -31.06 -5.54 11.64
C ASP A 128 -30.45 -4.91 12.90
N GLY A 129 -30.04 -3.63 12.81
CA GLY A 129 -29.36 -2.94 13.91
C GLY A 129 -27.88 -3.26 14.04
N THR A 130 -27.29 -4.07 13.13
CA THR A 130 -25.86 -4.37 13.16
C THR A 130 -25.06 -3.17 12.65
N VAL A 131 -24.02 -2.79 13.38
CA VAL A 131 -23.07 -1.76 12.96
C VAL A 131 -22.10 -2.37 11.95
N MET A 132 -21.99 -1.77 10.76
CA MET A 132 -21.16 -2.28 9.68
C MET A 132 -20.42 -1.15 8.95
N THR A 133 -19.39 -1.52 8.20
CA THR A 133 -18.72 -0.60 7.29
C THR A 133 -19.60 -0.25 6.10
N ALA A 134 -19.25 0.80 5.34
CA ALA A 134 -19.94 1.14 4.08
C ALA A 134 -19.93 -0.01 3.05
N SER A 135 -18.99 -0.94 3.16
CA SER A 135 -18.90 -2.15 2.32
C SER A 135 -19.78 -3.30 2.83
N GLY A 136 -20.52 -3.14 3.92
CA GLY A 136 -21.43 -4.14 4.47
C GLY A 136 -20.77 -5.18 5.40
N TYR A 137 -19.56 -4.93 5.90
CA TYR A 137 -18.88 -5.85 6.83
C TYR A 137 -19.17 -5.48 8.29
N PRO A 138 -19.70 -6.39 9.11
CA PRO A 138 -19.99 -6.15 10.53
C PRO A 138 -18.73 -5.78 11.33
N LEU A 139 -18.87 -4.76 12.19
CA LEU A 139 -17.85 -4.36 13.15
C LEU A 139 -17.85 -5.32 14.35
N GLN A 140 -16.68 -5.81 14.71
CA GLN A 140 -16.50 -6.67 15.88
C GLN A 140 -16.33 -5.88 17.18
N GLY A 141 -17.07 -6.29 18.18
CA GLY A 141 -16.85 -5.93 19.57
C GLY A 141 -16.30 -7.10 20.38
N THR A 142 -16.03 -6.88 21.65
CA THR A 142 -15.55 -7.90 22.60
C THR A 142 -16.54 -9.04 22.81
N GLY A 143 -17.84 -8.77 22.66
CA GLY A 143 -18.92 -9.75 22.76
C GLY A 143 -19.43 -10.27 21.39
N GLY A 144 -18.68 -10.11 20.30
CA GLY A 144 -19.12 -10.42 18.94
C GLY A 144 -19.56 -9.18 18.19
N ASN A 145 -20.38 -9.33 17.14
CA ASN A 145 -20.86 -8.21 16.34
C ASN A 145 -21.61 -7.19 17.18
N ILE A 146 -21.43 -5.91 16.89
CA ILE A 146 -22.12 -4.84 17.60
C ILE A 146 -23.50 -4.65 17.00
N VAL A 147 -24.54 -4.86 17.81
CA VAL A 147 -25.94 -4.72 17.41
C VAL A 147 -26.60 -3.66 18.28
N ILE A 148 -27.11 -2.61 17.67
CA ILE A 148 -27.86 -1.54 18.34
C ILE A 148 -29.32 -1.91 18.30
N PRO A 149 -30.06 -1.92 19.46
CA PRO A 149 -31.45 -2.25 19.50
C PRO A 149 -32.32 -1.30 18.61
N PRO A 150 -33.33 -1.83 17.91
CA PRO A 150 -34.21 -0.99 17.10
C PRO A 150 -34.96 0.02 17.96
N GLY A 151 -35.09 1.23 17.45
CA GLY A 151 -35.75 2.33 18.18
C GLY A 151 -34.85 3.17 19.08
N THR A 152 -33.57 2.86 19.15
CA THR A 152 -32.55 3.68 19.85
C THR A 152 -32.49 5.09 19.27
N ARG A 153 -32.60 6.10 20.13
CA ARG A 153 -32.54 7.52 19.74
C ARG A 153 -31.17 8.10 19.91
N ASN A 154 -30.43 7.63 20.90
CA ASN A 154 -29.10 8.17 21.22
C ASN A 154 -28.10 7.05 21.37
N VAL A 155 -27.04 7.10 20.55
CA VAL A 155 -25.91 6.18 20.60
C VAL A 155 -24.70 6.96 21.05
N VAL A 156 -24.11 6.53 22.16
CA VAL A 156 -22.89 7.13 22.71
C VAL A 156 -21.79 6.09 22.72
N ILE A 157 -20.63 6.45 22.18
CA ILE A 157 -19.43 5.62 22.13
C ILE A 157 -18.37 6.29 22.99
N GLY A 158 -17.99 5.61 24.07
CA GLY A 158 -16.95 6.10 24.99
C GLY A 158 -15.54 5.99 24.42
N GLY A 159 -14.59 6.73 24.97
CA GLY A 159 -13.19 6.65 24.57
C GLY A 159 -12.54 5.28 24.87
N ASP A 160 -13.15 4.48 25.72
CA ASP A 160 -12.80 3.09 26.04
C ASP A 160 -13.49 2.07 25.12
N GLY A 161 -14.24 2.54 24.12
CA GLY A 161 -14.97 1.72 23.16
C GLY A 161 -16.33 1.22 23.63
N GLN A 162 -16.79 1.57 24.83
CA GLN A 162 -18.13 1.21 25.28
C GLN A 162 -19.18 1.85 24.39
N VAL A 163 -20.05 1.02 23.82
CA VAL A 163 -21.20 1.44 23.03
C VAL A 163 -22.43 1.39 23.91
N SER A 164 -23.05 2.53 24.12
CA SER A 164 -24.30 2.64 24.85
C SER A 164 -25.43 3.14 23.97
N ALA A 165 -26.59 2.49 24.08
CA ALA A 165 -27.82 2.83 23.40
C ALA A 165 -28.85 3.32 24.43
N ASP A 166 -29.27 4.58 24.34
CA ASP A 166 -30.19 5.23 25.30
C ASP A 166 -29.77 5.07 26.78
N GLY A 167 -28.40 5.07 27.05
CA GLY A 167 -27.83 4.94 28.37
C GLY A 167 -27.59 3.51 28.86
N VAL A 168 -27.94 2.50 28.08
CA VAL A 168 -27.66 1.09 28.37
C VAL A 168 -26.43 0.63 27.59
N VAL A 169 -25.44 0.07 28.23
CA VAL A 169 -24.28 -0.51 27.55
C VAL A 169 -24.69 -1.75 26.79
N VAL A 170 -24.46 -1.74 25.48
CA VAL A 170 -24.82 -2.84 24.58
C VAL A 170 -23.62 -3.75 24.30
N ASN A 171 -22.47 -3.16 23.98
CA ASN A 171 -21.24 -3.89 23.65
C ASN A 171 -20.04 -2.94 23.81
N GLN A 172 -18.87 -3.44 23.56
CA GLN A 172 -17.63 -2.65 23.50
C GLN A 172 -16.92 -2.92 22.17
N ILE A 173 -16.57 -1.86 21.46
CA ILE A 173 -15.77 -1.97 20.22
C ILE A 173 -14.41 -2.56 20.58
N ALA A 174 -14.01 -3.65 19.94
CA ALA A 174 -12.70 -4.23 20.11
C ALA A 174 -11.68 -3.52 19.21
N LEU A 175 -10.63 -2.96 19.84
CA LEU A 175 -9.48 -2.44 19.12
C LEU A 175 -8.33 -3.43 19.20
N PHE A 176 -7.70 -3.66 18.06
CA PHE A 176 -6.58 -4.59 17.95
C PHE A 176 -5.29 -3.84 17.63
N SER A 177 -4.24 -4.13 18.37
CA SER A 177 -2.91 -3.60 18.10
C SER A 177 -2.13 -4.56 17.20
N VAL A 178 -1.29 -3.99 16.36
CA VAL A 178 -0.37 -4.74 15.51
C VAL A 178 1.05 -4.29 15.79
N ASP A 179 1.89 -5.21 16.29
CA ASP A 179 3.27 -4.90 16.69
C ASP A 179 4.13 -4.47 15.48
N SER A 180 3.85 -5.05 14.31
CA SER A 180 4.61 -4.78 13.09
C SER A 180 3.67 -4.45 11.93
N PRO A 181 3.23 -3.18 11.77
CA PRO A 181 2.32 -2.78 10.70
C PRO A 181 2.85 -3.07 9.29
N HIS A 182 4.18 -3.12 9.12
CA HIS A 182 4.82 -3.47 7.85
C HIS A 182 4.48 -4.88 7.34
N ASN A 183 4.02 -5.78 8.23
CA ASN A 183 3.56 -7.12 7.87
C ASN A 183 2.11 -7.16 7.39
N LEU A 184 1.42 -6.02 7.42
CA LEU A 184 0.06 -5.92 6.90
C LEU A 184 0.04 -5.80 5.38
N GLU A 185 -0.85 -6.56 4.76
CA GLU A 185 -1.14 -6.52 3.33
C GLU A 185 -2.52 -5.92 3.09
N LYS A 186 -2.64 -5.02 2.12
CA LYS A 186 -3.91 -4.41 1.73
C LYS A 186 -4.66 -5.31 0.75
N LEU A 187 -5.91 -5.61 1.09
CA LEU A 187 -6.79 -6.48 0.28
C LEU A 187 -7.80 -5.70 -0.59
N GLY A 188 -7.90 -4.39 -0.42
CA GLY A 188 -8.93 -3.55 -1.01
C GLY A 188 -9.97 -3.10 0.03
N ALA A 189 -10.86 -2.16 -0.31
CA ALA A 189 -11.90 -1.59 0.57
C ALA A 189 -11.37 -1.15 1.95
N ASN A 190 -10.11 -0.67 2.05
CA ASN A 190 -9.41 -0.31 3.29
C ASN A 190 -9.32 -1.45 4.32
N LEU A 191 -9.29 -2.69 3.83
CA LEU A 191 -9.06 -3.89 4.64
C LEU A 191 -7.61 -4.31 4.61
N TYR A 192 -7.11 -4.75 5.76
CA TYR A 192 -5.74 -5.22 5.95
C TYR A 192 -5.76 -6.62 6.56
N LYS A 193 -4.85 -7.47 6.10
CA LYS A 193 -4.56 -8.76 6.74
C LYS A 193 -3.08 -8.89 7.01
N THR A 194 -2.72 -9.79 7.92
CA THR A 194 -1.32 -10.15 8.17
C THR A 194 -0.82 -11.05 7.04
N ARG A 195 0.35 -10.75 6.50
CA ARG A 195 0.99 -11.53 5.42
C ARG A 195 1.25 -12.98 5.81
N ASP A 196 1.54 -13.24 7.07
CA ASP A 196 1.86 -14.57 7.59
C ASP A 196 0.63 -15.44 7.87
N GLY A 197 -0.59 -14.97 7.58
CA GLY A 197 -1.83 -15.69 7.84
C GLY A 197 -2.14 -15.88 9.34
N THR A 198 -1.35 -15.32 10.24
CA THR A 198 -1.67 -15.21 11.66
C THR A 198 -2.85 -14.26 11.84
N ASN A 199 -3.67 -14.50 12.85
CA ASN A 199 -4.82 -13.64 13.14
C ASN A 199 -4.34 -12.20 13.31
N ALA A 200 -4.84 -11.31 12.48
CA ALA A 200 -4.49 -9.91 12.52
C ALA A 200 -4.90 -9.33 13.88
N GLY A 201 -3.91 -8.90 14.66
CA GLY A 201 -4.09 -8.20 15.92
C GLY A 201 -4.50 -9.10 17.08
N GLU A 202 -3.54 -9.54 17.88
CA GLU A 202 -3.77 -10.31 19.11
C GLU A 202 -3.78 -9.44 20.38
N GLY A 203 -3.39 -8.15 20.29
CA GLY A 203 -3.31 -7.25 21.42
C GLY A 203 -4.53 -6.36 21.58
N ASP A 204 -4.91 -6.08 22.84
CA ASP A 204 -5.87 -5.03 23.15
C ASP A 204 -5.19 -3.65 23.00
N ALA A 205 -5.59 -2.90 21.99
CA ALA A 205 -5.02 -1.58 21.73
C ALA A 205 -5.38 -0.54 22.80
N TYR A 206 -6.45 -0.74 23.56
CA TYR A 206 -6.77 0.14 24.69
C TYR A 206 -5.72 0.06 25.79
N ALA A 207 -5.16 -1.13 26.03
CA ALA A 207 -4.05 -1.31 26.96
C ALA A 207 -2.79 -0.55 26.52
N GLY A 208 -2.60 -0.38 25.20
CA GLY A 208 -1.55 0.44 24.59
C GLY A 208 -1.83 1.96 24.61
N GLY A 209 -2.94 2.40 25.19
CA GLY A 209 -3.30 3.82 25.30
C GLY A 209 -4.14 4.37 24.15
N ALA A 210 -4.53 3.55 23.19
CA ALA A 210 -5.45 3.98 22.13
C ALA A 210 -6.82 4.40 22.70
N ARG A 211 -7.43 5.41 22.12
CA ARG A 211 -8.75 5.92 22.50
C ARG A 211 -9.61 6.10 21.27
N LEU A 212 -10.92 6.01 21.46
CA LEU A 212 -11.91 6.32 20.44
C LEU A 212 -12.47 7.72 20.63
N GLU A 213 -12.67 8.40 19.52
CA GLU A 213 -13.35 9.71 19.48
C GLU A 213 -14.58 9.62 18.57
N GLN A 214 -15.75 9.74 19.19
CA GLN A 214 -17.05 9.71 18.50
C GLN A 214 -17.30 11.02 17.75
N GLY A 215 -17.93 10.93 16.59
CA GLY A 215 -18.26 12.09 15.74
C GLY A 215 -17.07 12.58 14.91
N PHE A 216 -15.97 11.84 14.88
CA PHE A 216 -14.79 12.12 14.08
C PHE A 216 -14.49 10.97 13.13
N THR A 217 -13.90 11.31 11.98
CA THR A 217 -13.32 10.33 11.05
C THR A 217 -11.85 10.65 10.80
N GLU A 218 -11.05 9.64 10.55
CA GLU A 218 -9.67 9.80 10.14
C GLU A 218 -9.60 10.02 8.63
N LYS A 219 -9.03 11.15 8.18
CA LYS A 219 -8.73 11.39 6.77
C LYS A 219 -7.55 10.54 6.30
N ALA A 220 -7.44 10.34 4.99
CA ALA A 220 -6.24 9.77 4.39
C ALA A 220 -4.99 10.59 4.78
N ASN A 221 -3.87 9.89 5.05
CA ASN A 221 -2.57 10.52 5.30
C ASN A 221 -1.85 10.88 3.98
N VAL A 222 -2.64 11.27 2.96
CA VAL A 222 -2.19 11.63 1.61
C VAL A 222 -2.29 13.14 1.43
N GLU A 223 -1.21 13.78 1.04
CA GLU A 223 -1.19 15.20 0.69
C GLU A 223 -1.39 15.37 -0.82
N VAL A 224 -2.54 15.92 -1.21
CA VAL A 224 -2.97 16.05 -2.62
C VAL A 224 -1.93 16.79 -3.47
N VAL A 225 -1.45 17.94 -2.98
CA VAL A 225 -0.53 18.79 -3.74
C VAL A 225 0.80 18.08 -3.97
N SER A 226 1.32 17.42 -2.95
CA SER A 226 2.55 16.65 -3.03
C SER A 226 2.43 15.49 -4.02
N GLU A 227 1.33 14.73 -3.96
CA GLU A 227 1.09 13.62 -4.89
C GLU A 227 0.89 14.11 -6.35
N MET A 228 0.25 15.27 -6.57
CA MET A 228 0.15 15.86 -7.90
C MET A 228 1.52 16.27 -8.46
N VAL A 229 2.38 16.87 -7.64
CA VAL A 229 3.75 17.22 -8.07
C VAL A 229 4.55 15.96 -8.39
N ASN A 230 4.46 14.95 -7.54
CA ASN A 230 5.09 13.64 -7.77
C ASN A 230 4.59 12.99 -9.08
N MET A 231 3.30 13.09 -9.38
CA MET A 231 2.71 12.59 -10.62
C MET A 231 3.32 13.27 -11.85
N ILE A 232 3.45 14.60 -11.82
CA ILE A 232 4.05 15.36 -12.93
C ILE A 232 5.52 14.97 -13.12
N GLU A 233 6.25 14.81 -12.03
CA GLU A 233 7.66 14.41 -12.08
C GLU A 233 7.83 13.01 -12.68
N VAL A 234 7.03 12.04 -12.23
CA VAL A 234 7.06 10.67 -12.73
C VAL A 234 6.63 10.61 -14.20
N ASN A 235 5.64 11.39 -14.62
CA ASN A 235 5.26 11.49 -16.04
C ASN A 235 6.43 11.99 -16.90
N ARG A 236 7.14 13.05 -16.45
CA ARG A 236 8.32 13.54 -17.18
C ARG A 236 9.44 12.51 -17.26
N GLN A 237 9.64 11.76 -16.19
CA GLN A 237 10.61 10.65 -16.18
C GLN A 237 10.22 9.57 -17.18
N PHE A 238 8.95 9.18 -17.23
CA PHE A 238 8.43 8.21 -18.18
C PHE A 238 8.62 8.65 -19.63
N GLU A 239 8.27 9.91 -19.95
CA GLU A 239 8.51 10.50 -21.28
C GLU A 239 10.01 10.51 -21.65
N ALA A 240 10.88 10.78 -20.69
CA ALA A 240 12.32 10.73 -20.91
C ALA A 240 12.80 9.31 -21.26
N TYR A 241 12.32 8.27 -20.56
CA TYR A 241 12.64 6.87 -20.88
C TYR A 241 12.10 6.47 -22.25
N GLN A 242 10.87 6.87 -22.60
CA GLN A 242 10.34 6.63 -23.94
C GLN A 242 11.21 7.26 -25.02
N LYS A 243 11.70 8.48 -24.81
CA LYS A 243 12.57 9.18 -25.75
C LYS A 243 13.94 8.49 -25.91
N VAL A 244 14.48 7.97 -24.82
CA VAL A 244 15.72 7.16 -24.83
C VAL A 244 15.50 5.90 -25.67
N MET A 245 14.39 5.18 -25.49
CA MET A 245 14.09 3.98 -26.28
C MET A 245 13.91 4.30 -27.77
N GLN A 246 13.19 5.38 -28.11
CA GLN A 246 13.03 5.83 -29.49
C GLN A 246 14.38 6.20 -30.13
N THR A 247 15.22 6.89 -29.40
CA THR A 247 16.58 7.26 -29.88
C THR A 247 17.44 6.03 -30.11
N ALA A 248 17.38 5.04 -29.22
CA ALA A 248 18.10 3.77 -29.39
C ALA A 248 17.62 3.02 -30.64
N ASP A 249 16.29 2.93 -30.86
CA ASP A 249 15.72 2.30 -32.05
C ASP A 249 16.14 3.02 -33.36
N THR A 250 16.13 4.36 -33.37
CA THR A 250 16.60 5.13 -34.55
C THR A 250 18.07 4.92 -34.84
N LEU A 251 18.91 4.82 -33.80
CA LEU A 251 20.35 4.52 -33.95
C LEU A 251 20.58 3.10 -34.46
N ASP A 252 19.83 2.12 -33.98
CA ASP A 252 19.91 0.74 -34.47
C ASP A 252 19.51 0.62 -35.93
N ARG A 253 18.44 1.31 -36.36
CA ARG A 253 18.03 1.37 -37.76
C ARG A 253 19.12 2.03 -38.62
N ALA A 254 19.66 3.17 -38.22
CA ALA A 254 20.72 3.86 -38.94
C ALA A 254 22.02 3.02 -39.02
N ALA A 255 22.34 2.24 -38.00
CA ALA A 255 23.47 1.32 -38.02
C ALA A 255 23.24 0.18 -39.03
N ASN A 256 22.06 -0.44 -39.00
CA ASN A 256 21.69 -1.52 -39.95
C ASN A 256 21.67 -1.04 -41.40
N ASP A 257 21.14 0.15 -41.70
CA ASP A 257 21.14 0.73 -43.02
C ASP A 257 22.57 0.98 -43.55
N LYS A 258 23.47 1.45 -42.68
CA LYS A 258 24.87 1.68 -43.08
C LYS A 258 25.65 0.39 -43.31
N VAL A 259 25.38 -0.65 -42.52
CA VAL A 259 26.02 -1.97 -42.69
C VAL A 259 25.47 -2.65 -43.95
N GLY A 260 24.15 -2.59 -44.21
CA GLY A 260 23.53 -3.19 -45.39
C GLY A 260 23.97 -2.57 -46.72
N ARG A 261 24.28 -1.26 -46.73
CA ARG A 261 24.78 -0.57 -47.94
C ARG A 261 26.25 -0.85 -48.27
N ARG A 262 27.00 -1.43 -47.35
CA ARG A 262 28.46 -1.73 -47.55
C ARG A 262 28.69 -3.13 -48.10
N VAL A 263 27.68 -3.98 -48.19
CA VAL A 263 27.76 -5.38 -48.66
C VAL A 263 27.14 -5.51 -50.06
N GLY A 264 26.61 -4.48 -50.66
CA GLY A 264 26.20 -4.37 -52.05
C GLY A 264 27.08 -3.42 -52.81
#